data_ba72ce1d0767c9e35e63c0d8ebd54066
#
_entry.id   ba72ce1d0767c9e35e63c0d8ebd54066
#
_cell.length_a   1.000
_cell.length_b   1.000
_cell.length_c   1.000
_cell.angle_alpha   90.00
_cell.angle_beta   90.00
_cell.angle_gamma   90.00
#
_symmetry.space_group_name_H-M   'P 1'
#
loop_
_entity.id
_entity.type
_entity.pdbx_description
1 polymer ?
#
loop_
_entity_poly.entity_id
_entity_poly.type
_entity_poly.pdbx_seq_one_letter_code
_entity_poly.pdbx_strand_id
1 'polypeptide(L)'
;MKLTTWNIRGLGSKRKQRNLTNRIKEEKLDMVFIQETKCSIEKIRELHCKWLNNYEYLEVKTNNTVGGILTLWSPQKFEIIDAEATRNHVSMVIQPLGDKECYLITNVYGPQMLEEKLNLLTSLEELRERHSISP
;
A
#
# COMPACT_ATOMS: atom_id res chain seq x y z
N MET A 1 6.10 -1.50 -15.53
CA MET A 1 5.26 -1.41 -14.31
C MET A 1 5.15 0.03 -13.86
N LYS A 2 3.93 0.48 -13.64
CA LYS A 2 3.66 1.85 -13.16
C LYS A 2 3.28 1.82 -11.70
N LEU A 3 4.06 2.49 -10.88
CA LEU A 3 3.90 2.57 -9.44
C LEU A 3 3.77 4.02 -9.00
N THR A 4 2.85 4.28 -8.08
CA THR A 4 2.67 5.62 -7.50
C THR A 4 2.53 5.51 -5.99
N THR A 5 3.03 6.51 -5.28
CA THR A 5 2.80 6.69 -3.85
C THR A 5 2.07 8.02 -3.63
N TRP A 6 1.09 8.02 -2.72
CA TRP A 6 0.23 9.18 -2.54
C TRP A 6 -0.21 9.31 -1.09
N ASN A 7 0.20 10.39 -0.43
CA ASN A 7 -0.35 10.75 0.86
C ASN A 7 -1.65 11.52 0.62
N ILE A 8 -2.78 10.82 0.76
CA ILE A 8 -4.07 11.37 0.33
C ILE A 8 -4.72 12.28 1.36
N ARG A 9 -4.23 12.25 2.60
CA ARG A 9 -4.76 13.07 3.70
C ARG A 9 -6.27 12.95 3.87
N GLY A 10 -6.75 11.72 3.88
CA GLY A 10 -8.15 11.40 4.03
C GLY A 10 -8.81 10.97 2.74
N LEU A 11 -9.41 9.79 2.76
CA LEU A 11 -10.08 9.17 1.60
C LEU A 11 -11.59 9.03 1.85
N GLY A 12 -12.11 9.70 2.88
CA GLY A 12 -13.51 9.51 3.27
C GLY A 12 -14.53 10.20 2.37
N SER A 13 -14.15 11.23 1.60
CA SER A 13 -15.10 11.94 0.76
C SER A 13 -15.24 11.27 -0.61
N LYS A 14 -16.43 11.34 -1.19
CA LYS A 14 -16.68 10.80 -2.52
C LYS A 14 -15.83 11.48 -3.59
N ARG A 15 -15.55 12.76 -3.42
CA ARG A 15 -14.71 13.51 -4.33
C ARG A 15 -13.29 12.95 -4.40
N LYS A 16 -12.69 12.69 -3.24
CA LYS A 16 -11.34 12.12 -3.18
C LYS A 16 -11.30 10.70 -3.70
N GLN A 17 -12.31 9.91 -3.37
CA GLN A 17 -12.43 8.55 -3.90
C GLN A 17 -12.51 8.53 -5.41
N ARG A 18 -13.29 9.44 -5.98
CA ARG A 18 -13.42 9.57 -7.43
C ARG A 18 -12.11 10.03 -8.07
N ASN A 19 -11.44 11.00 -7.47
CA ASN A 19 -10.16 11.49 -7.98
C ASN A 19 -9.11 10.39 -7.99
N LEU A 20 -9.03 9.61 -6.91
CA LEU A 20 -8.12 8.48 -6.81
C LEU A 20 -8.43 7.44 -7.91
N THR A 21 -9.68 7.07 -8.04
CA THR A 21 -10.12 6.08 -9.03
C THR A 21 -9.82 6.53 -10.45
N ASN A 22 -10.12 7.78 -10.76
CA ASN A 22 -9.86 8.33 -12.10
C ASN A 22 -8.36 8.33 -12.41
N ARG A 23 -7.54 8.70 -11.45
CA ARG A 23 -6.09 8.73 -11.64
C ARG A 23 -5.52 7.34 -11.86
N ILE A 24 -5.98 6.37 -11.09
CA ILE A 24 -5.55 4.97 -11.26
C ILE A 24 -5.88 4.48 -12.66
N LYS A 25 -7.09 4.76 -13.14
CA LYS A 25 -7.54 4.30 -14.45
C LYS A 25 -6.87 5.06 -15.60
N GLU A 26 -6.77 6.37 -15.51
CA GLU A 26 -6.15 7.19 -16.55
C GLU A 26 -4.67 6.89 -16.74
N GLU A 27 -3.95 6.75 -15.66
CA GLU A 27 -2.53 6.47 -15.70
C GLU A 27 -2.21 4.97 -15.83
N LYS A 28 -3.23 4.12 -15.75
CA LYS A 28 -3.09 2.65 -15.83
C LYS A 28 -2.06 2.16 -14.81
N LEU A 29 -2.26 2.56 -13.55
CA LEU A 29 -1.33 2.20 -12.48
C LEU A 29 -1.41 0.72 -12.17
N ASP A 30 -0.26 0.11 -12.00
CA ASP A 30 -0.17 -1.31 -11.63
C ASP A 30 -0.11 -1.50 -10.12
N MET A 31 0.42 -0.53 -9.40
CA MET A 31 0.47 -0.54 -7.95
C MET A 31 0.37 0.88 -7.39
N VAL A 32 -0.38 1.03 -6.31
CA VAL A 32 -0.57 2.34 -5.67
C VAL A 32 -0.36 2.20 -4.17
N PHE A 33 0.54 2.99 -3.65
CA PHE A 33 0.79 3.10 -2.20
C PHE A 33 0.12 4.35 -1.69
N ILE A 34 -0.87 4.17 -0.80
CA ILE A 34 -1.64 5.28 -0.24
C ILE A 34 -1.41 5.35 1.26
N GLN A 35 -1.12 6.55 1.74
CA GLN A 35 -0.95 6.83 3.16
C GLN A 35 -2.01 7.81 3.64
N GLU A 36 -2.28 7.78 4.95
CA GLU A 36 -3.26 8.63 5.62
C GLU A 36 -4.67 8.51 5.03
N THR A 37 -5.16 7.28 4.92
CA THR A 37 -6.51 7.04 4.39
C THR A 37 -7.61 7.63 5.28
N LYS A 38 -7.46 7.60 6.59
CA LYS A 38 -8.37 8.19 7.58
C LYS A 38 -9.84 7.88 7.32
N CYS A 39 -10.15 6.67 6.90
CA CYS A 39 -11.52 6.27 6.69
C CYS A 39 -11.75 4.83 7.14
N SER A 40 -13.01 4.44 7.25
CA SER A 40 -13.38 3.14 7.79
C SER A 40 -13.05 2.00 6.82
N ILE A 41 -12.94 0.80 7.37
CA ILE A 41 -12.75 -0.42 6.57
C ILE A 41 -13.91 -0.59 5.60
N GLU A 42 -15.12 -0.28 6.03
CA GLU A 42 -16.33 -0.40 5.21
C GLU A 42 -16.26 0.52 4.00
N LYS A 43 -15.78 1.75 4.16
CA LYS A 43 -15.62 2.68 3.04
C LYS A 43 -14.57 2.21 2.04
N ILE A 44 -13.47 1.65 2.52
CA ILE A 44 -12.43 1.09 1.65
C ILE A 44 -13.00 -0.09 0.86
N ARG A 45 -13.73 -0.98 1.55
CA ARG A 45 -14.36 -2.13 0.89
C ARG A 45 -15.36 -1.69 -0.17
N GLU A 46 -16.17 -0.69 0.13
CA GLU A 46 -17.15 -0.14 -0.79
C GLU A 46 -16.47 0.48 -2.02
N LEU A 47 -15.42 1.25 -1.82
CA LEU A 47 -14.63 1.83 -2.89
C LEU A 47 -14.05 0.75 -3.80
N HIS A 48 -13.50 -0.29 -3.22
CA HIS A 48 -12.93 -1.42 -3.95
C HIS A 48 -14.02 -2.14 -4.77
N CYS A 49 -15.14 -2.46 -4.17
CA CYS A 49 -16.21 -3.19 -4.85
C CYS A 49 -16.82 -2.39 -6.00
N LYS A 50 -16.99 -1.09 -5.83
CA LYS A 50 -17.66 -0.26 -6.84
C LYS A 50 -16.75 0.17 -7.98
N TRP A 51 -15.51 0.53 -7.68
CA TRP A 51 -14.66 1.25 -8.62
C TRP A 51 -13.35 0.56 -8.96
N LEU A 52 -12.83 -0.29 -8.07
CA LEU A 52 -11.50 -0.87 -8.19
C LEU A 52 -11.51 -2.39 -8.00
N ASN A 53 -12.59 -3.05 -8.41
CA ASN A 53 -12.76 -4.48 -8.19
C ASN A 53 -11.79 -5.35 -9.00
N ASN A 54 -11.11 -4.81 -10.00
CA ASN A 54 -10.06 -5.49 -10.74
C ASN A 54 -8.68 -5.37 -10.10
N TYR A 55 -8.58 -4.65 -8.98
CA TYR A 55 -7.39 -4.59 -8.15
C TYR A 55 -7.58 -5.42 -6.90
N GLU A 56 -6.48 -5.86 -6.33
CA GLU A 56 -6.46 -6.41 -4.99
C GLU A 56 -5.89 -5.36 -4.05
N TYR A 57 -6.16 -5.50 -2.75
CA TYR A 57 -5.69 -4.52 -1.79
C TYR A 57 -5.35 -5.14 -0.44
N LEU A 58 -4.48 -4.46 0.28
CA LEU A 58 -4.15 -4.76 1.66
C LEU A 58 -4.21 -3.47 2.45
N GLU A 59 -5.00 -3.46 3.51
CA GLU A 59 -5.20 -2.28 4.34
C GLU A 59 -4.69 -2.51 5.75
N VAL A 60 -4.00 -1.52 6.30
CA VAL A 60 -3.60 -1.51 7.70
C VAL A 60 -4.15 -0.25 8.34
N LYS A 61 -4.88 -0.43 9.43
CA LYS A 61 -5.41 0.70 10.20
C LYS A 61 -4.52 0.99 11.39
N THR A 62 -4.31 2.27 11.62
CA THR A 62 -3.77 2.74 12.88
C THR A 62 -4.90 2.89 13.88
N ASN A 63 -4.59 2.84 15.18
CA ASN A 63 -5.57 2.77 16.24
C ASN A 63 -6.49 3.98 16.38
N ASN A 64 -6.25 5.04 15.65
CA ASN A 64 -7.04 6.25 15.68
C ASN A 64 -7.42 6.64 14.27
N THR A 65 -8.31 7.61 14.15
CA THR A 65 -8.73 8.18 12.87
C THR A 65 -7.58 8.88 12.13
N VAL A 66 -6.41 8.90 12.73
CA VAL A 66 -5.20 9.50 12.15
C VAL A 66 -4.36 8.41 11.53
N GLY A 67 -4.28 8.38 10.22
CA GLY A 67 -3.45 7.43 9.51
C GLY A 67 -4.24 6.37 8.76
N GLY A 68 -3.58 5.26 8.49
CA GLY A 68 -4.07 4.19 7.64
C GLY A 68 -3.23 4.07 6.39
N ILE A 69 -2.92 2.84 6.03
CA ILE A 69 -2.12 2.52 4.85
C ILE A 69 -2.93 1.59 3.96
N LEU A 70 -3.03 1.95 2.69
CA LEU A 70 -3.72 1.13 1.70
C LEU A 70 -2.78 0.86 0.54
N THR A 71 -2.60 -0.40 0.21
CA THR A 71 -1.83 -0.81 -0.96
C THR A 71 -2.78 -1.48 -1.94
N LEU A 72 -2.81 -0.99 -3.18
CA LEU A 72 -3.60 -1.55 -4.26
C LEU A 72 -2.66 -2.06 -5.34
N TRP A 73 -2.98 -3.21 -5.94
CA TRP A 73 -2.16 -3.75 -7.03
C TRP A 73 -3.01 -4.51 -8.03
N SER A 74 -2.47 -4.61 -9.25
CA SER A 74 -3.09 -5.36 -10.32
C SER A 74 -2.60 -6.82 -10.28
N PRO A 75 -3.48 -7.80 -10.00
CA PRO A 75 -3.06 -9.19 -9.94
C PRO A 75 -2.71 -9.76 -11.32
N GLN A 76 -3.01 -9.04 -12.39
CA GLN A 76 -2.65 -9.46 -13.74
C GLN A 76 -1.21 -9.13 -14.10
N LYS A 77 -0.55 -8.26 -13.32
CA LYS A 77 0.81 -7.81 -13.61
C LYS A 77 1.87 -8.53 -12.79
N PHE A 78 1.54 -8.94 -11.59
CA PHE A 78 2.50 -9.65 -10.73
C PHE A 78 1.79 -10.48 -9.67
N GLU A 79 2.56 -11.45 -9.14
CA GLU A 79 2.12 -12.31 -8.06
C GLU A 79 2.70 -11.83 -6.74
N ILE A 80 1.92 -11.90 -5.68
CA ILE A 80 2.38 -11.61 -4.33
C ILE A 80 2.88 -12.92 -3.71
N ILE A 81 4.19 -12.99 -3.46
CA ILE A 81 4.81 -14.19 -2.88
C ILE A 81 4.67 -14.18 -1.37
N ASP A 82 4.82 -13.02 -0.75
CA ASP A 82 4.73 -12.87 0.69
C ASP A 82 4.33 -11.44 1.02
N ALA A 83 3.67 -11.25 2.16
CA ALA A 83 3.27 -9.93 2.60
C ALA A 83 3.35 -9.85 4.13
N GLU A 84 3.78 -8.69 4.63
CA GLU A 84 3.84 -8.43 6.05
C GLU A 84 3.33 -7.01 6.30
N ALA A 85 2.46 -6.87 7.28
CA ALA A 85 1.85 -5.59 7.60
C ALA A 85 2.04 -5.27 9.07
N THR A 86 2.44 -4.04 9.34
CA THR A 86 2.46 -3.45 10.67
C THR A 86 1.65 -2.16 10.64
N ARG A 87 1.50 -1.51 11.79
CA ARG A 87 0.79 -0.23 11.84
C ARG A 87 1.49 0.88 11.05
N ASN A 88 2.76 0.70 10.69
CA ASN A 88 3.57 1.74 10.03
C ASN A 88 3.97 1.39 8.61
N HIS A 89 3.85 0.13 8.21
CA HIS A 89 4.24 -0.25 6.86
C HIS A 89 3.54 -1.53 6.40
N VAL A 90 3.45 -1.65 5.09
CA VAL A 90 3.08 -2.89 4.41
C VAL A 90 4.22 -3.23 3.47
N SER A 91 4.79 -4.40 3.65
CA SER A 91 5.87 -4.89 2.80
C SER A 91 5.41 -6.12 2.04
N MET A 92 5.74 -6.18 0.77
CA MET A 92 5.36 -7.30 -0.07
C MET A 92 6.55 -7.75 -0.90
N VAL A 93 6.71 -9.07 -1.01
CA VAL A 93 7.60 -9.68 -1.98
C VAL A 93 6.75 -9.97 -3.21
N ILE A 94 7.09 -9.32 -4.31
CA ILE A 94 6.34 -9.46 -5.56
C ILE A 94 7.19 -10.09 -6.64
N GLN A 95 6.55 -10.80 -7.53
CA GLN A 95 7.19 -11.33 -8.73
C GLN A 95 6.39 -10.89 -9.95
N PRO A 96 6.96 -10.04 -10.80
CA PRO A 96 6.28 -9.65 -12.04
C PRO A 96 6.05 -10.87 -12.93
N LEU A 97 4.92 -10.92 -13.61
CA LEU A 97 4.60 -12.02 -14.52
C LEU A 97 5.62 -12.06 -15.67
N GLY A 98 6.18 -13.24 -15.91
CA GLY A 98 7.18 -13.43 -16.92
C GLY A 98 8.61 -13.11 -16.48
N ASP A 99 8.79 -12.64 -15.25
CA ASP A 99 10.11 -12.35 -14.69
C ASP A 99 10.52 -13.46 -13.72
N LYS A 100 11.82 -13.69 -13.61
CA LYS A 100 12.38 -14.68 -12.68
C LYS A 100 12.75 -14.06 -11.33
N GLU A 101 12.85 -12.74 -11.27
CA GLU A 101 13.28 -12.05 -10.08
C GLU A 101 12.09 -11.62 -9.23
N CYS A 102 12.32 -11.61 -7.91
CA CYS A 102 11.37 -11.08 -6.94
C CYS A 102 11.89 -9.75 -6.40
N TYR A 103 10.97 -8.90 -6.00
CA TYR A 103 11.31 -7.58 -5.44
C TYR A 103 10.60 -7.38 -4.11
N LEU A 104 11.29 -6.74 -3.18
CA LEU A 104 10.70 -6.31 -1.91
C LEU A 104 10.25 -4.86 -2.08
N ILE A 105 8.95 -4.64 -1.91
CA ILE A 105 8.36 -3.30 -2.01
C ILE A 105 7.68 -2.98 -0.69
N THR A 106 7.90 -1.76 -0.19
CA THR A 106 7.37 -1.35 1.10
C THR A 106 6.61 -0.03 0.99
N ASN A 107 5.37 -0.04 1.48
CA ASN A 107 4.55 1.15 1.64
C ASN A 107 4.69 1.60 3.10
N VAL A 108 5.27 2.76 3.30
CA VAL A 108 5.63 3.26 4.64
C VAL A 108 4.84 4.51 4.98
N TYR A 109 4.30 4.52 6.21
CA TYR A 109 3.78 5.73 6.83
C TYR A 109 4.72 6.09 7.99
N GLY A 110 5.45 7.18 7.84
CA GLY A 110 6.43 7.59 8.82
C GLY A 110 5.78 8.11 10.10
N PRO A 111 6.09 7.53 11.26
CA PRO A 111 5.61 8.07 12.53
C PRO A 111 6.25 9.41 12.85
N GLN A 112 5.55 10.23 13.63
CA GLN A 112 6.03 11.58 13.95
C GLN A 112 7.03 11.60 15.11
N MET A 113 6.93 10.64 16.04
CA MET A 113 7.84 10.56 17.19
C MET A 113 9.13 9.87 16.81
N LEU A 114 10.26 10.41 17.30
CA LEU A 114 11.59 9.88 16.99
C LEU A 114 11.74 8.40 17.37
N GLU A 115 11.27 8.03 18.57
CA GLU A 115 11.33 6.66 19.03
C GLU A 115 10.62 5.69 18.09
N GLU A 116 9.42 6.07 17.65
CA GLU A 116 8.66 5.26 16.70
C GLU A 116 9.36 5.17 15.34
N LYS A 117 10.01 6.25 14.92
CA LYS A 117 10.78 6.26 13.66
C LYS A 117 11.96 5.28 13.74
N LEU A 118 12.65 5.24 14.87
CA LEU A 118 13.76 4.32 15.07
C LEU A 118 13.29 2.87 15.08
N ASN A 119 12.17 2.59 15.73
CA ASN A 119 11.58 1.26 15.74
C ASN A 119 11.17 0.82 14.31
N LEU A 120 10.62 1.72 13.54
CA LEU A 120 10.26 1.45 12.15
C LEU A 120 11.50 1.11 11.33
N LEU A 121 12.57 1.87 11.45
CA LEU A 121 13.81 1.62 10.71
C LEU A 121 14.39 0.25 11.06
N THR A 122 14.37 -0.11 12.34
CA THR A 122 14.84 -1.43 12.78
C THR A 122 14.00 -2.54 12.15
N SER A 123 12.67 -2.39 12.15
CA SER A 123 11.77 -3.37 11.54
C SER A 123 12.01 -3.56 10.05
N LEU A 124 12.24 -2.45 9.33
CA LEU A 124 12.52 -2.50 7.89
C LEU A 124 13.85 -3.19 7.61
N GLU A 125 14.86 -2.94 8.44
CA GLU A 125 16.16 -3.55 8.29
C GLU A 125 16.08 -5.06 8.52
N GLU A 126 15.38 -5.51 9.56
CA GLU A 126 15.16 -6.92 9.84
C GLU A 126 14.41 -7.61 8.69
N LEU A 127 13.41 -6.93 8.13
CA LEU A 127 12.64 -7.45 7.01
C LEU A 127 13.53 -7.65 5.78
N ARG A 128 14.39 -6.69 5.49
CA ARG A 128 15.33 -6.76 4.38
C ARG A 128 16.29 -7.93 4.53
N GLU A 129 16.84 -8.13 5.71
CA GLU A 129 17.75 -9.24 6.01
C GLU A 129 17.06 -10.59 5.85
N ARG A 130 15.83 -10.70 6.34
CA ARG A 130 15.07 -11.95 6.28
C ARG A 130 14.78 -12.41 4.86
N HIS A 131 14.49 -11.49 3.95
CA HIS A 131 14.13 -11.84 2.58
C HIS A 131 15.32 -11.91 1.62
N SER A 132 16.43 -11.24 1.93
CA SER A 132 17.67 -11.29 1.11
C SER A 132 17.46 -11.01 -0.37
N ILE A 133 16.62 -10.06 -0.71
CA ILE A 133 16.34 -9.69 -2.10
C ILE A 133 16.65 -8.22 -2.35
N SER A 134 16.95 -7.91 -3.62
CA SER A 134 17.19 -6.52 -4.04
C SER A 134 15.90 -5.72 -3.96
N PRO A 135 15.94 -4.52 -3.38
CA PRO A 135 14.77 -3.65 -3.35
C PRO A 135 14.39 -3.12 -4.73
#